data_c9fd7f0395744ba666b2abc730abf2f5
#
_entry.id   c9fd7f0395744ba666b2abc730abf2f5
#
_cell.length_a   1.000
_cell.length_b   1.000
_cell.length_c   1.000
_cell.angle_alpha   90.00
_cell.angle_beta   90.00
_cell.angle_gamma   90.00
#
_symmetry.space_group_name_H-M   'P 1'
#
loop_
_entity.id
_entity.type
_entity.pdbx_description
1 polymer ?
#
loop_
_entity_poly.entity_id
_entity_poly.type
_entity_poly.pdbx_seq_one_letter_code
_entity_poly.pdbx_strand_id
1 'polypeptide(L)'
;MADKNFGADFAQLADSAHITQLIVREPKTDTQHILPNISGKQASLKIYFAISRNPDNTIGRQQAQTGLELFGDYVADELEHPDAHPNIRLLLNIIENDETWQVSTD
;
A
#
# COMPACT_ATOMS: atom_id res chain seq x y z
N MET A 1 11.94 18.03 16.62
CA MET A 1 11.17 17.64 15.44
C MET A 1 10.66 16.21 15.61
N ALA A 2 9.37 16.00 15.44
CA ALA A 2 8.82 14.66 15.61
C ALA A 2 9.13 13.80 14.38
N ASP A 3 9.53 12.56 14.61
CA ASP A 3 9.70 11.61 13.55
C ASP A 3 8.33 11.19 13.00
N LYS A 4 8.28 10.85 11.72
CA LYS A 4 7.07 10.29 11.14
C LYS A 4 6.87 8.87 11.65
N ASN A 5 5.63 8.56 11.99
CA ASN A 5 5.28 7.25 12.51
C ASN A 5 4.21 6.60 11.63
N PHE A 6 4.33 5.28 11.49
CA PHE A 6 3.25 4.48 10.92
C PHE A 6 2.04 4.47 11.85
N GLY A 7 0.90 4.05 11.33
CA GLY A 7 -0.31 3.92 12.13
C GLY A 7 -0.15 2.93 13.27
N ALA A 8 -1.02 3.06 14.28
CA ALA A 8 -0.90 2.27 15.50
C ALA A 8 -0.91 0.75 15.26
N ASP A 9 -1.65 0.30 14.25
CA ASP A 9 -1.79 -1.14 13.98
C ASP A 9 -0.66 -1.72 13.12
N PHE A 10 0.25 -0.88 12.65
CA PHE A 10 1.34 -1.34 11.78
C PHE A 10 2.19 -2.42 12.45
N ALA A 11 2.51 -2.24 13.71
CA ALA A 11 3.37 -3.18 14.44
C ALA A 11 2.74 -4.57 14.60
N GLN A 12 1.42 -4.68 14.40
CA GLN A 12 0.69 -5.92 14.57
C GLN A 12 0.47 -6.67 13.25
N LEU A 13 0.99 -6.12 12.14
CA LEU A 13 0.80 -6.75 10.84
C LEU A 13 1.57 -8.07 10.74
N ALA A 14 1.00 -8.99 9.97
CA ALA A 14 1.62 -10.29 9.74
C ALA A 14 2.99 -10.15 9.06
N ASP A 15 3.87 -11.09 9.35
CA ASP A 15 5.18 -11.13 8.72
C ASP A 15 5.07 -11.33 7.22
N SER A 16 5.80 -10.51 6.47
CA SER A 16 5.84 -10.57 5.01
C SER A 16 7.23 -10.92 4.47
N ALA A 17 8.14 -11.37 5.33
CA ALA A 17 9.52 -11.66 4.93
C ALA A 17 9.62 -12.77 3.87
N HIS A 18 8.63 -13.65 3.80
CA HIS A 18 8.60 -14.76 2.83
C HIS A 18 8.16 -14.32 1.44
N ILE A 19 7.73 -13.07 1.28
CA ILE A 19 7.24 -12.56 0.00
C ILE A 19 8.38 -11.84 -0.72
N THR A 20 8.67 -12.24 -1.96
CA THR A 20 9.72 -11.63 -2.77
C THR A 20 9.28 -10.27 -3.31
N GLN A 21 8.05 -10.20 -3.77
CA GLN A 21 7.46 -8.95 -4.27
C GLN A 21 5.94 -9.09 -4.38
N LEU A 22 5.27 -7.96 -4.43
CA LEU A 22 3.85 -7.89 -4.77
C LEU A 22 3.70 -7.17 -6.11
N ILE A 23 2.72 -7.60 -6.89
CA ILE A 23 2.36 -6.94 -8.14
C ILE A 23 0.94 -6.40 -7.97
N VAL A 24 0.79 -5.09 -8.12
CA VAL A 24 -0.50 -4.41 -8.02
C VAL A 24 -0.90 -3.97 -9.42
N ARG A 25 -2.05 -4.42 -9.89
CA ARG A 25 -2.48 -4.17 -11.26
C ARG A 25 -3.73 -3.29 -11.30
N GLU A 26 -3.66 -2.22 -12.09
CA GLU A 26 -4.80 -1.35 -12.37
C GLU A 26 -5.66 -1.98 -13.45
N PRO A 27 -6.96 -2.22 -13.19
CA PRO A 27 -7.79 -2.95 -14.15
C PRO A 27 -8.06 -2.21 -15.47
N LYS A 28 -8.14 -0.87 -15.43
CA LYS A 28 -8.49 -0.10 -16.62
C LYS A 28 -7.35 0.02 -17.62
N THR A 29 -6.13 0.14 -17.13
CA THR A 29 -4.96 0.37 -17.97
C THR A 29 -4.06 -0.86 -18.08
N ASP A 30 -4.33 -1.87 -17.25
CA ASP A 30 -3.48 -3.06 -17.12
C ASP A 30 -2.05 -2.72 -16.67
N THR A 31 -1.87 -1.52 -16.09
CA THR A 31 -0.58 -1.09 -15.57
C THR A 31 -0.24 -1.91 -14.32
N GLN A 32 0.99 -2.38 -14.23
CA GLN A 32 1.46 -3.15 -13.09
C GLN A 32 2.45 -2.31 -12.28
N HIS A 33 2.23 -2.28 -10.96
CA HIS A 33 3.13 -1.63 -10.01
C HIS A 33 3.79 -2.71 -9.17
N ILE A 34 5.10 -2.74 -9.14
CA ILE A 34 5.83 -3.78 -8.44
C ILE A 34 6.35 -3.24 -7.12
N LEU A 35 6.02 -3.93 -6.03
CA LEU A 35 6.50 -3.61 -4.68
C LEU A 35 7.50 -4.69 -4.26
N PRO A 36 8.80 -4.45 -4.44
CA PRO A 36 9.81 -5.46 -4.09
C PRO A 36 10.07 -5.47 -2.58
N ASN A 37 10.41 -6.66 -2.07
CA ASN A 37 10.77 -6.82 -0.67
C ASN A 37 12.26 -6.54 -0.48
N ILE A 38 12.63 -5.28 -0.58
CA ILE A 38 14.01 -4.83 -0.45
C ILE A 38 14.11 -3.73 0.61
N SER A 39 15.32 -3.46 1.06
CA SER A 39 15.57 -2.43 2.06
C SER A 39 14.97 -1.09 1.61
N GLY A 40 14.28 -0.43 2.52
CA GLY A 40 13.61 0.85 2.26
C GLY A 40 12.21 0.73 1.67
N LYS A 41 11.78 -0.47 1.26
CA LYS A 41 10.46 -0.70 0.66
C LYS A 41 9.63 -1.74 1.39
N GLN A 42 10.18 -2.32 2.45
CA GLN A 42 9.55 -3.42 3.17
C GLN A 42 8.25 -3.02 3.87
N ALA A 43 8.20 -1.78 4.37
CA ALA A 43 7.00 -1.28 5.05
C ALA A 43 5.81 -1.20 4.09
N SER A 44 6.03 -0.67 2.89
CA SER A 44 4.97 -0.59 1.87
C SER A 44 4.47 -1.96 1.48
N LEU A 45 5.39 -2.91 1.25
CA LEU A 45 5.04 -4.28 0.91
C LEU A 45 4.19 -4.92 2.02
N LYS A 46 4.61 -4.74 3.28
CA LYS A 46 3.89 -5.28 4.42
C LYS A 46 2.46 -4.76 4.51
N ILE A 47 2.28 -3.45 4.31
CA ILE A 47 0.96 -2.82 4.34
C ILE A 47 0.08 -3.35 3.20
N TYR A 48 0.61 -3.39 1.98
CA TYR A 48 -0.14 -3.88 0.83
C TYR A 48 -0.50 -5.36 0.98
N PHE A 49 0.41 -6.16 1.50
CA PHE A 49 0.13 -7.57 1.78
C PHE A 49 -1.03 -7.71 2.78
N ALA A 50 -1.00 -6.92 3.84
CA ALA A 50 -2.02 -6.99 4.88
C ALA A 50 -3.41 -6.60 4.35
N ILE A 51 -3.50 -5.49 3.61
CA ILE A 51 -4.80 -4.98 3.16
C ILE A 51 -5.38 -5.77 1.99
N SER A 52 -4.56 -6.53 1.27
CA SER A 52 -5.03 -7.33 0.14
C SER A 52 -5.34 -8.78 0.52
N ARG A 53 -5.27 -9.14 1.81
CA ARG A 53 -5.56 -10.50 2.27
C ARG A 53 -7.06 -10.71 2.40
N ASN A 54 -7.72 -10.83 1.29
CA ASN A 54 -9.14 -11.17 1.19
C ASN A 54 -9.27 -12.27 0.13
N PRO A 55 -10.43 -12.91 -0.01
CA PRO A 55 -10.57 -14.02 -0.95
C PRO A 55 -10.20 -13.69 -2.39
N ASP A 56 -10.36 -12.43 -2.79
CA ASP A 56 -10.11 -12.01 -4.18
C ASP A 56 -8.72 -11.41 -4.38
N ASN A 57 -7.96 -11.19 -3.31
CA ASN A 57 -6.65 -10.54 -3.34
C ASN A 57 -6.72 -9.17 -4.04
N THR A 58 -7.64 -8.33 -3.56
CA THR A 58 -7.89 -7.02 -4.15
C THR A 58 -7.75 -5.92 -3.13
N ILE A 59 -7.54 -4.69 -3.65
CA ILE A 59 -7.56 -3.47 -2.85
C ILE A 59 -8.64 -2.57 -3.44
N GLY A 60 -9.76 -2.51 -2.76
CA GLY A 60 -10.81 -1.55 -3.08
C GLY A 60 -10.70 -0.34 -2.18
N ARG A 61 -11.74 0.50 -2.21
CA ARG A 61 -11.75 1.74 -1.44
C ARG A 61 -11.53 1.52 0.06
N GLN A 62 -12.21 0.53 0.65
CA GLN A 62 -12.09 0.26 2.08
C GLN A 62 -10.69 -0.21 2.44
N GLN A 63 -10.13 -1.11 1.66
CA GLN A 63 -8.78 -1.60 1.88
C GLN A 63 -7.75 -0.47 1.73
N ALA A 64 -7.96 0.40 0.74
CA ALA A 64 -7.08 1.54 0.53
C ALA A 64 -7.14 2.50 1.72
N GLN A 65 -8.32 2.75 2.28
CA GLN A 65 -8.46 3.59 3.48
C GLN A 65 -7.72 2.99 4.66
N THR A 66 -7.84 1.69 4.86
CA THR A 66 -7.09 0.98 5.91
C THR A 66 -5.59 1.13 5.69
N GLY A 67 -5.15 1.00 4.44
CA GLY A 67 -3.74 1.19 4.11
C GLY A 67 -3.23 2.58 4.45
N LEU A 68 -4.02 3.62 4.18
CA LEU A 68 -3.64 4.99 4.53
C LEU A 68 -3.51 5.15 6.05
N GLU A 69 -4.40 4.55 6.82
CA GLU A 69 -4.29 4.56 8.28
C GLU A 69 -2.99 3.89 8.73
N LEU A 70 -2.62 2.79 8.09
CA LEU A 70 -1.38 2.08 8.42
C LEU A 70 -0.14 2.88 8.06
N PHE A 71 -0.16 3.64 6.96
CA PHE A 71 0.95 4.52 6.60
C PHE A 71 1.11 5.69 7.58
N GLY A 72 0.03 6.08 8.26
CA GLY A 72 0.10 7.08 9.33
C GLY A 72 0.57 8.44 8.87
N ASP A 73 1.60 8.96 9.52
CA ASP A 73 2.08 10.34 9.28
C ASP A 73 2.65 10.55 7.88
N TYR A 74 3.04 9.48 7.19
CA TYR A 74 3.59 9.58 5.85
C TYR A 74 2.56 10.02 4.81
N VAL A 75 1.26 9.85 5.11
CA VAL A 75 0.20 10.29 4.21
C VAL A 75 0.21 11.81 4.05
N ALA A 76 0.35 12.54 5.16
CA ALA A 76 0.42 14.00 5.12
C ALA A 76 1.64 14.46 4.30
N ASP A 77 2.76 13.76 4.42
CA ASP A 77 3.96 14.09 3.66
C ASP A 77 3.73 13.89 2.15
N GLU A 78 3.02 12.83 1.77
CA GLU A 78 2.67 12.62 0.36
C GLU A 78 1.75 13.72 -0.17
N LEU A 79 0.80 14.18 0.64
CA LEU A 79 -0.13 15.24 0.24
C LEU A 79 0.60 16.58 0.06
N GLU A 80 1.61 16.86 0.89
CA GLU A 80 2.40 18.08 0.79
C GLU A 80 3.43 18.01 -0.35
N HIS A 81 3.97 16.83 -0.59
CA HIS A 81 5.02 16.60 -1.57
C HIS A 81 4.63 15.44 -2.48
N PRO A 82 3.77 15.71 -3.49
CA PRO A 82 3.27 14.65 -4.37
C PRO A 82 4.40 13.81 -4.97
N ASP A 83 4.18 12.50 -4.97
CA ASP A 83 5.12 11.48 -5.46
C ASP A 83 6.34 11.24 -4.55
N ALA A 84 6.39 11.86 -3.36
CA ALA A 84 7.39 11.51 -2.36
C ALA A 84 7.22 10.07 -1.87
N HIS A 85 5.96 9.60 -1.84
CA HIS A 85 5.60 8.25 -1.41
C HIS A 85 4.68 7.63 -2.45
N PRO A 86 5.23 7.09 -3.55
CA PRO A 86 4.40 6.59 -4.66
C PRO A 86 3.38 5.53 -4.25
N ASN A 87 3.70 4.68 -3.28
CA ASN A 87 2.78 3.62 -2.86
C ASN A 87 1.60 4.16 -2.06
N ILE A 88 1.74 5.33 -1.44
CA ILE A 88 0.62 6.05 -0.82
C ILE A 88 -0.24 6.67 -1.92
N ARG A 89 0.39 7.24 -2.94
CA ARG A 89 -0.33 7.85 -4.05
C ARG A 89 -1.23 6.84 -4.76
N LEU A 90 -0.79 5.60 -4.91
CA LEU A 90 -1.61 4.54 -5.51
C LEU A 90 -2.90 4.32 -4.71
N LEU A 91 -2.82 4.28 -3.37
CA LEU A 91 -4.00 4.12 -2.52
C LEU A 91 -4.96 5.30 -2.65
N LEU A 92 -4.41 6.51 -2.72
CA LEU A 92 -5.23 7.71 -2.92
C LEU A 92 -5.97 7.64 -4.26
N ASN A 93 -5.31 7.15 -5.31
CA ASN A 93 -5.93 7.00 -6.63
C ASN A 93 -7.06 5.98 -6.61
N ILE A 94 -6.90 4.87 -5.89
CA ILE A 94 -7.95 3.86 -5.74
C ILE A 94 -9.20 4.50 -5.13
N ILE A 95 -9.02 5.30 -4.09
CA ILE A 95 -10.13 5.95 -3.40
C ILE A 95 -10.78 7.00 -4.30
N GLU A 96 -9.97 7.86 -4.92
CA GLU A 96 -10.46 8.94 -5.75
C GLU A 96 -11.26 8.42 -6.94
N ASN A 97 -10.81 7.35 -7.56
CA ASN A 97 -11.45 6.77 -8.73
C ASN A 97 -12.47 5.68 -8.40
N ASP A 98 -12.60 5.34 -7.12
CA ASP A 98 -13.49 4.28 -6.63
C ASP A 98 -13.28 2.97 -7.40
N GLU A 99 -12.01 2.58 -7.53
CA GLU A 99 -11.60 1.38 -8.26
C GLU A 99 -11.24 0.25 -7.30
N THR A 100 -11.16 -0.96 -7.85
CA THR A 100 -10.67 -2.14 -7.13
C THR A 100 -9.52 -2.71 -7.94
N TRP A 101 -8.32 -2.73 -7.34
CA TRP A 101 -7.10 -3.16 -8.01
C TRP A 101 -6.72 -4.56 -7.54
N GLN A 102 -6.12 -5.33 -8.43
CA GLN A 102 -5.74 -6.71 -8.15
C GLN A 102 -4.31 -6.79 -7.63
N VAL A 103 -4.09 -7.64 -6.63
CA VAL A 103 -2.77 -7.87 -6.05
C VAL A 103 -2.41 -9.34 -6.23
N SER A 104 -1.19 -9.59 -6.66
CA SER A 104 -0.67 -10.95 -6.76
C SER A 104 0.74 -11.01 -6.18
N THR A 105 1.11 -12.19 -5.71
CA THR A 105 2.49 -12.48 -5.35
C THR A 105 3.19 -13.06 -6.56
N ASP A 106 4.47 -12.82 -6.63
CA ASP A 106 5.27 -13.38 -7.71
C ASP A 106 5.63 -14.82 -7.42
#